data_eb692a15c71705119d08c70aab0402c1
#
_entry.id   eb692a15c71705119d08c70aab0402c1
#
_cell.length_a   1.000
_cell.length_b   1.000
_cell.length_c   1.000
_cell.angle_alpha   90.00
_cell.angle_beta   90.00
_cell.angle_gamma   90.00
#
_symmetry.space_group_name_H-M   'P 1'
#
loop_
_entity.id
_entity.type
_entity.pdbx_description
1 polymer ?
#
loop_
_entity_poly.entity_id
_entity_poly.type
_entity_poly.pdbx_seq_one_letter_code
_entity_poly.pdbx_strand_id
1 'polypeptide(L)'
;LYVLFLLMLPFELPDWAQLLVGFFAGMVMDLFSSTPGMHTSACVLMAFLRIWMLRLLRPRDGYDHTRSPTIADMGIAWWITFAAVLVFVHHLWLFFVEIYRFNDFGATLLRASLSAVFTLALCMLVQTLFTRASRSR
;
A
#
# COMPACT_ATOMS: atom_id res chain seq x y z
N LEU A 1 2.37 3.92 8.42
CA LEU A 1 2.98 4.80 7.39
C LEU A 1 3.89 4.06 6.38
N TYR A 2 4.47 2.90 6.74
CA TYR A 2 5.26 2.08 5.79
C TYR A 2 4.46 1.64 4.56
N VAL A 3 3.15 1.46 4.71
CA VAL A 3 2.24 1.15 3.59
C VAL A 3 2.24 2.29 2.56
N LEU A 4 2.22 3.55 3.01
CA LEU A 4 2.31 4.71 2.12
C LEU A 4 3.62 4.71 1.34
N PHE A 5 4.74 4.36 1.99
CA PHE A 5 6.03 4.23 1.31
C PHE A 5 5.96 3.22 0.16
N LEU A 6 5.36 2.05 0.39
CA LEU A 6 5.19 1.04 -0.67
C LEU A 6 4.26 1.51 -1.81
N LEU A 7 3.20 2.26 -1.48
CA LEU A 7 2.30 2.85 -2.47
C LEU A 7 3.02 3.87 -3.36
N MET A 8 3.93 4.67 -2.77
CA MET A 8 4.62 5.76 -3.45
C MET A 8 5.91 5.36 -4.18
N LEU A 9 6.23 4.08 -4.26
CA LEU A 9 7.38 3.63 -5.05
C LEU A 9 7.27 4.13 -6.51
N PRO A 10 8.38 4.56 -7.14
CA PRO A 10 8.38 5.02 -8.53
C PRO A 10 7.73 4.02 -9.49
N PHE A 11 7.11 4.51 -10.56
CA PHE A 11 6.53 3.66 -11.60
C PHE A 11 7.59 2.84 -12.36
N GLU A 12 8.80 3.39 -12.47
CA GLU A 12 9.92 2.81 -13.22
C GLU A 12 10.62 1.66 -12.50
N LEU A 13 10.30 1.47 -11.22
CA LEU A 13 10.96 0.43 -10.44
C LEU A 13 10.64 -0.95 -11.02
N PRO A 14 11.64 -1.76 -11.40
CA PRO A 14 11.39 -3.08 -11.98
C PRO A 14 10.66 -3.99 -10.98
N ASP A 15 9.86 -4.92 -11.50
CA ASP A 15 8.98 -5.77 -10.70
C ASP A 15 9.71 -6.50 -9.57
N TRP A 16 10.90 -7.06 -9.86
CA TRP A 16 11.73 -7.75 -8.86
C TRP A 16 12.20 -6.82 -7.73
N ALA A 17 12.53 -5.56 -8.06
CA ALA A 17 12.98 -4.60 -7.06
C ALA A 17 11.83 -4.16 -6.15
N GLN A 18 10.60 -4.03 -6.67
CA GLN A 18 9.41 -3.76 -5.86
C GLN A 18 9.17 -4.86 -4.83
N LEU A 19 9.34 -6.13 -5.23
CA LEU A 19 9.21 -7.29 -4.33
C LEU A 19 10.29 -7.28 -3.25
N LEU A 20 11.54 -6.97 -3.60
CA LEU A 20 12.63 -6.85 -2.63
C LEU A 20 12.39 -5.71 -1.64
N VAL A 21 11.95 -4.55 -2.12
CA VAL A 21 11.61 -3.41 -1.24
C VAL A 21 10.48 -3.80 -0.29
N GLY A 22 9.44 -4.48 -0.79
CA GLY A 22 8.35 -5.01 0.04
C GLY A 22 8.85 -5.99 1.09
N PHE A 23 9.74 -6.91 0.71
CA PHE A 23 10.34 -7.87 1.61
C PHE A 23 11.13 -7.19 2.74
N PHE A 24 12.05 -6.29 2.41
CA PHE A 24 12.86 -5.59 3.42
C PHE A 24 12.03 -4.66 4.31
N ALA A 25 11.06 -3.94 3.73
CA ALA A 25 10.16 -3.09 4.51
C ALA A 25 9.35 -3.91 5.52
N GLY A 26 8.81 -5.07 5.10
CA GLY A 26 8.09 -5.97 5.98
C GLY A 26 8.99 -6.60 7.05
N MET A 27 10.21 -7.00 6.69
CA MET A 27 11.19 -7.56 7.63
C MET A 27 11.56 -6.55 8.72
N VAL A 28 11.76 -5.30 8.37
CA VAL A 28 11.98 -4.23 9.35
C VAL A 28 10.80 -4.10 10.31
N MET A 29 9.57 -4.13 9.79
CA MET A 29 8.37 -4.08 10.62
C MET A 29 8.25 -5.30 11.54
N ASP A 30 8.56 -6.49 11.04
CA ASP A 30 8.56 -7.71 11.85
C ASP A 30 9.57 -7.66 13.00
N LEU A 31 10.75 -7.08 12.78
CA LEU A 31 11.76 -6.88 13.84
C LEU A 31 11.24 -5.94 14.94
N PHE A 32 10.56 -4.83 14.57
CA PHE A 32 10.02 -3.90 15.56
C PHE A 32 8.77 -4.41 16.28
N SER A 33 7.99 -5.26 15.63
CA SER A 33 6.72 -5.76 16.17
C SER A 33 6.83 -7.13 16.81
N SER A 34 8.01 -7.77 16.74
CA SER A 34 8.23 -9.17 17.21
C SER A 34 7.26 -10.17 16.57
N THR A 35 6.96 -9.99 15.27
CA THR A 35 6.00 -10.78 14.50
C THR A 35 6.67 -11.42 13.28
N PRO A 36 7.55 -12.39 13.45
CA PRO A 36 8.40 -12.90 12.38
C PRO A 36 7.61 -13.43 11.18
N GLY A 37 7.79 -12.78 10.02
CA GLY A 37 7.21 -13.17 8.74
C GLY A 37 5.80 -12.63 8.46
N MET A 38 5.09 -12.06 9.43
CA MET A 38 3.72 -11.57 9.24
C MET A 38 3.68 -10.33 8.35
N HIS A 39 4.40 -9.28 8.76
CA HIS A 39 4.48 -8.03 7.98
C HIS A 39 5.25 -8.25 6.68
N THR A 40 6.30 -9.09 6.70
CA THR A 40 7.06 -9.44 5.50
C THR A 40 6.16 -10.06 4.44
N SER A 41 5.36 -11.06 4.78
CA SER A 41 4.44 -11.70 3.83
C SER A 41 3.37 -10.74 3.32
N ALA A 42 2.80 -9.89 4.20
CA ALA A 42 1.80 -8.90 3.83
C ALA A 42 2.37 -7.81 2.90
N CYS A 43 3.60 -7.35 3.14
CA CYS A 43 4.27 -6.35 2.29
C CYS A 43 4.67 -6.92 0.93
N VAL A 44 5.14 -8.17 0.87
CA VAL A 44 5.45 -8.84 -0.40
C VAL A 44 4.18 -9.06 -1.23
N LEU A 45 3.10 -9.53 -0.60
CA LEU A 45 1.81 -9.67 -1.26
C LEU A 45 1.31 -8.32 -1.81
N MET A 46 1.41 -7.26 -1.01
CA MET A 46 1.03 -5.91 -1.44
C MET A 46 1.88 -5.44 -2.63
N ALA A 47 3.21 -5.65 -2.58
CA ALA A 47 4.12 -5.30 -3.68
C ALA A 47 3.78 -6.08 -4.96
N PHE A 48 3.47 -7.37 -4.85
CA PHE A 48 3.04 -8.20 -5.96
C PHE A 48 1.73 -7.69 -6.59
N LEU A 49 0.72 -7.43 -5.76
CA LEU A 49 -0.56 -6.89 -6.23
C LEU A 49 -0.41 -5.48 -6.81
N ARG A 50 0.51 -4.68 -6.29
CA ARG A 50 0.83 -3.36 -6.84
C ARG A 50 1.23 -3.44 -8.31
N ILE A 51 2.07 -4.40 -8.68
CA ILE A 51 2.48 -4.63 -10.06
C ILE A 51 1.25 -4.86 -10.97
N TRP A 52 0.33 -5.71 -10.53
CA TRP A 52 -0.90 -6.00 -11.26
C TRP A 52 -1.84 -4.80 -11.31
N MET A 53 -2.01 -4.09 -10.22
CA MET A 53 -2.85 -2.88 -10.17
C MET A 53 -2.33 -1.78 -11.08
N LEU A 54 -1.02 -1.56 -11.14
CA LEU A 54 -0.42 -0.59 -12.06
C LEU A 54 -0.65 -0.98 -13.52
N ARG A 55 -0.60 -2.27 -13.85
CA ARG A 55 -0.92 -2.74 -15.22
C ARG A 55 -2.40 -2.55 -15.55
N LEU A 56 -3.28 -2.84 -14.60
CA LEU A 56 -4.73 -2.74 -14.76
C LEU A 56 -5.21 -1.28 -14.90
N LEU A 57 -4.65 -0.38 -14.10
CA LEU A 57 -5.00 1.05 -14.06
C LEU A 57 -4.14 1.91 -15.00
N ARG A 58 -3.40 1.27 -15.91
CA ARG A 58 -2.50 1.97 -16.83
C ARG A 58 -3.29 2.91 -17.76
N PRO A 59 -2.94 4.22 -17.80
CA PRO A 59 -3.50 5.14 -18.78
C PRO A 59 -3.19 4.69 -20.21
N ARG A 60 -4.01 5.15 -21.19
CA ARG A 60 -3.82 4.80 -22.62
C ARG A 60 -2.44 5.20 -23.14
N ASP A 61 -1.92 6.33 -22.67
CA ASP A 61 -0.62 6.89 -23.05
C ASP A 61 0.56 6.34 -22.21
N GLY A 62 0.29 5.38 -21.30
CA GLY A 62 1.26 4.85 -20.36
C GLY A 62 1.46 5.73 -19.13
N TYR A 63 2.38 5.33 -18.25
CA TYR A 63 2.80 6.17 -17.12
C TYR A 63 3.92 7.11 -17.56
N ASP A 64 3.78 8.39 -17.23
CA ASP A 64 4.82 9.39 -17.47
C ASP A 64 5.93 9.24 -16.42
N HIS A 65 7.17 9.17 -16.88
CA HIS A 65 8.36 9.04 -16.05
C HIS A 65 8.58 10.22 -15.09
N THR A 66 7.96 11.36 -15.37
CA THR A 66 8.02 12.55 -14.50
C THR A 66 6.99 12.53 -13.38
N ARG A 67 6.04 11.59 -13.41
CA ARG A 67 4.94 11.50 -12.44
C ARG A 67 5.19 10.43 -11.40
N SER A 68 4.63 10.67 -10.23
CA SER A 68 4.65 9.74 -9.09
C SER A 68 3.23 9.21 -8.82
N PRO A 69 3.07 8.07 -8.15
CA PRO A 69 1.76 7.53 -7.77
C PRO A 69 1.13 8.32 -6.62
N THR A 70 0.92 9.61 -6.82
CA THR A 70 0.37 10.54 -5.85
C THR A 70 -0.99 11.06 -6.28
N ILE A 71 -1.75 11.61 -5.33
CA ILE A 71 -3.03 12.27 -5.63
C ILE A 71 -2.82 13.48 -6.55
N ALA A 72 -1.70 14.19 -6.40
CA ALA A 72 -1.38 15.39 -7.18
C ALA A 72 -1.15 15.07 -8.66
N ASP A 73 -0.46 13.96 -8.95
CA ASP A 73 -0.04 13.60 -10.31
C ASP A 73 -1.08 12.75 -11.05
N MET A 74 -1.74 11.83 -10.34
CA MET A 74 -2.64 10.84 -10.93
C MET A 74 -4.12 11.17 -10.73
N GLY A 75 -4.44 12.08 -9.83
CA GLY A 75 -5.81 12.42 -9.45
C GLY A 75 -6.37 11.52 -8.34
N ILE A 76 -7.37 12.05 -7.64
CA ILE A 76 -7.93 11.42 -6.44
C ILE A 76 -8.63 10.09 -6.74
N ALA A 77 -9.38 10.01 -7.83
CA ALA A 77 -10.14 8.81 -8.18
C ALA A 77 -9.21 7.62 -8.49
N TRP A 78 -8.17 7.85 -9.30
CA TRP A 78 -7.17 6.84 -9.60
C TRP A 78 -6.47 6.39 -8.33
N TRP A 79 -6.01 7.36 -7.53
CA TRP A 79 -5.24 7.07 -6.32
C TRP A 79 -6.07 6.29 -5.28
N ILE A 80 -7.33 6.68 -5.04
CA ILE A 80 -8.21 5.95 -4.11
C ILE A 80 -8.43 4.51 -4.58
N THR A 81 -8.72 4.30 -5.86
CA THR A 81 -8.91 2.94 -6.40
C THR A 81 -7.66 2.09 -6.22
N PHE A 82 -6.50 2.64 -6.55
CA PHE A 82 -5.21 1.99 -6.40
C PHE A 82 -4.87 1.68 -4.94
N ALA A 83 -4.95 2.68 -4.07
CA ALA A 83 -4.57 2.56 -2.67
C ALA A 83 -5.57 1.72 -1.86
N ALA A 84 -6.88 1.87 -2.09
CA ALA A 84 -7.90 1.14 -1.33
C ALA A 84 -7.77 -0.37 -1.49
N VAL A 85 -7.59 -0.86 -2.71
CA VAL A 85 -7.42 -2.30 -2.96
C VAL A 85 -6.15 -2.82 -2.28
N LEU A 86 -5.02 -2.14 -2.46
CA LEU A 86 -3.74 -2.58 -1.92
C LEU A 86 -3.70 -2.54 -0.38
N VAL A 87 -4.21 -1.45 0.21
CA VAL A 87 -4.26 -1.30 1.67
C VAL A 87 -5.23 -2.31 2.28
N PHE A 88 -6.39 -2.51 1.66
CA PHE A 88 -7.38 -3.48 2.15
C PHE A 88 -6.82 -4.91 2.14
N VAL A 89 -6.23 -5.35 1.02
CA VAL A 89 -5.65 -6.69 0.92
C VAL A 89 -4.47 -6.87 1.89
N HIS A 90 -3.64 -5.84 2.06
CA HIS A 90 -2.54 -5.86 3.03
C HIS A 90 -3.06 -6.10 4.46
N HIS A 91 -4.06 -5.34 4.91
CA HIS A 91 -4.62 -5.51 6.24
C HIS A 91 -5.39 -6.83 6.39
N LEU A 92 -6.12 -7.22 5.36
CA LEU A 92 -6.84 -8.49 5.36
C LEU A 92 -5.87 -9.66 5.56
N TRP A 93 -4.79 -9.69 4.78
CA TRP A 93 -3.77 -10.73 4.90
C TRP A 93 -3.12 -10.73 6.29
N LEU A 94 -2.71 -9.54 6.76
CA LEU A 94 -2.06 -9.39 8.06
C LEU A 94 -2.92 -9.95 9.19
N PHE A 95 -4.20 -9.59 9.23
CA PHE A 95 -5.12 -10.06 10.27
C PHE A 95 -5.44 -11.56 10.16
N PHE A 96 -5.53 -12.09 8.94
CA PHE A 96 -5.72 -13.53 8.78
C PHE A 96 -4.51 -14.34 9.25
N VAL A 97 -3.30 -13.88 8.97
CA VAL A 97 -2.08 -14.51 9.43
C VAL A 97 -1.93 -14.39 10.95
N GLU A 98 -2.32 -13.26 11.55
CA GLU A 98 -2.27 -13.02 12.99
C GLU A 98 -3.16 -13.98 13.77
N ILE A 99 -4.37 -14.21 13.31
CA ILE A 99 -5.37 -14.98 14.07
C ILE A 99 -5.14 -16.50 13.94
N TYR A 100 -4.55 -16.99 12.85
CA TYR A 100 -4.38 -18.41 12.53
C TYR A 100 -5.69 -19.25 12.67
N ARG A 101 -6.85 -18.59 12.76
CA ARG A 101 -8.16 -19.20 12.95
C ARG A 101 -9.18 -18.54 12.04
N PHE A 102 -9.82 -19.34 11.19
CA PHE A 102 -10.89 -18.89 10.30
C PHE A 102 -12.26 -18.79 11.00
N ASN A 103 -12.35 -19.11 12.30
CA ASN A 103 -13.61 -19.19 13.02
C ASN A 103 -14.30 -17.83 13.24
N ASP A 104 -13.54 -16.72 13.25
CA ASP A 104 -14.05 -15.36 13.46
C ASP A 104 -13.93 -14.48 12.21
N PHE A 105 -14.27 -15.04 11.05
CA PHE A 105 -14.13 -14.37 9.76
C PHE A 105 -14.77 -12.96 9.74
N GLY A 106 -15.99 -12.82 10.28
CA GLY A 106 -16.70 -11.54 10.31
C GLY A 106 -15.99 -10.47 11.14
N ALA A 107 -15.49 -10.84 12.31
CA ALA A 107 -14.73 -9.92 13.18
C ALA A 107 -13.41 -9.51 12.54
N THR A 108 -12.71 -10.46 11.89
CA THR A 108 -11.46 -10.21 11.16
C THR A 108 -11.69 -9.26 9.99
N LEU A 109 -12.73 -9.49 9.20
CA LEU A 109 -13.09 -8.63 8.08
C LEU A 109 -13.43 -7.20 8.54
N LEU A 110 -14.15 -7.07 9.63
CA LEU A 110 -14.48 -5.77 10.22
C LEU A 110 -13.21 -5.01 10.67
N ARG A 111 -12.31 -5.68 11.38
CA ARG A 111 -11.02 -5.10 11.83
C ARG A 111 -10.15 -4.68 10.65
N ALA A 112 -10.03 -5.54 9.63
CA ALA A 112 -9.28 -5.24 8.41
C ALA A 112 -9.87 -4.03 7.69
N SER A 113 -11.19 -3.95 7.55
CA SER A 113 -11.88 -2.83 6.90
C SER A 113 -11.67 -1.51 7.65
N LEU A 114 -11.85 -1.51 8.97
CA LEU A 114 -11.64 -0.32 9.80
C LEU A 114 -10.19 0.16 9.75
N SER A 115 -9.23 -0.75 9.87
CA SER A 115 -7.80 -0.44 9.78
C SER A 115 -7.42 0.08 8.39
N ALA A 116 -7.99 -0.49 7.33
CA ALA A 116 -7.77 -0.02 5.96
C ALA A 116 -8.30 1.40 5.76
N VAL A 117 -9.52 1.69 6.20
CA VAL A 117 -10.12 3.04 6.13
C VAL A 117 -9.27 4.06 6.88
N PHE A 118 -8.86 3.73 8.11
CA PHE A 118 -8.00 4.61 8.91
C PHE A 118 -6.65 4.85 8.24
N THR A 119 -6.02 3.81 7.72
CA THR A 119 -4.74 3.91 6.99
C THR A 119 -4.87 4.74 5.73
N LEU A 120 -5.94 4.57 4.96
CA LEU A 120 -6.22 5.39 3.78
C LEU A 120 -6.41 6.86 4.13
N ALA A 121 -7.17 7.15 5.20
CA ALA A 121 -7.38 8.52 5.67
C ALA A 121 -6.04 9.18 6.05
N LEU A 122 -5.18 8.47 6.78
CA LEU A 122 -3.84 8.95 7.12
C LEU A 122 -2.96 9.16 5.89
N CYS A 123 -2.97 8.24 4.93
CA CYS A 123 -2.22 8.37 3.68
C CYS A 123 -2.67 9.59 2.88
N MET A 124 -3.97 9.84 2.78
CA MET A 124 -4.53 11.01 2.12
C MET A 124 -4.12 12.31 2.84
N LEU A 125 -4.21 12.32 4.18
CA LEU A 125 -3.80 13.47 4.98
C LEU A 125 -2.33 13.81 4.74
N VAL A 126 -1.45 12.83 4.81
CA VAL A 126 -0.01 13.02 4.58
C VAL A 126 0.23 13.57 3.17
N GLN A 127 -0.36 12.99 2.14
CA GLN A 127 -0.18 13.47 0.76
C GLN A 127 -0.69 14.90 0.55
N THR A 128 -1.83 15.26 1.14
CA THR A 128 -2.36 16.63 1.02
C THR A 128 -1.48 17.66 1.72
N LEU A 129 -0.90 17.31 2.86
CA LEU A 129 0.05 18.17 3.57
C LEU A 129 1.33 18.40 2.76
N PHE A 130 1.89 17.34 2.17
CA PHE A 130 3.10 17.47 1.34
C PHE A 130 2.83 18.27 0.06
N THR A 131 1.68 18.08 -0.58
CA THR A 131 1.30 18.86 -1.78
C THR A 131 1.15 20.35 -1.47
N ARG A 132 0.59 20.70 -0.31
CA ARG A 132 0.48 22.12 0.12
C ARG A 132 1.85 22.73 0.39
N ALA A 133 2.73 22.00 1.08
CA ALA A 133 4.08 22.47 1.37
C ALA A 133 4.93 22.72 0.09
N SER A 134 4.72 21.91 -0.94
CA SER A 134 5.39 22.09 -2.25
C SER A 134 4.91 23.31 -3.03
N ARG A 135 3.64 23.70 -2.90
CA ARG A 135 3.07 24.87 -3.58
C ARG A 135 3.39 26.22 -2.91
N SER A 136 3.86 26.18 -1.66
CA SER A 136 4.20 27.38 -0.88
C SER A 136 5.66 27.81 -1.03
N ARG A 137 6.46 27.11 -1.82
CA ARG A 137 7.84 27.44 -2.18
C ARG A 137 7.91 27.87 -3.63
#